data_39f118cc160032a017958a025987a21e
#
_entry.id   39f118cc160032a017958a025987a21e
#
_cell.length_a   1.000
_cell.length_b   1.000
_cell.length_c   1.000
_cell.angle_alpha   90.00
_cell.angle_beta   90.00
_cell.angle_gamma   90.00
#
_symmetry.space_group_name_H-M   'P 1'
#
loop_
_entity.id
_entity.type
_entity.pdbx_description
1 polymer ?
#
loop_
_entity_poly.entity_id
_entity_poly.type
_entity_poly.pdbx_seq_one_letter_code
_entity_poly.pdbx_strand_id
1 'polypeptide(L)'
;MRAIIAGVLGCLTVACGSPGPQAFLDTDKTAMRASLDSFTAYVVMHRDSMAAAMYADNAAFMPPNQMMLQGRTAIRAWIKQTPPLSHFTAAAIEINGRGDLAYIRGTFQAEFANGQTDHGKFLEVRRREKDGRWLIVADIFNSDLPPPTTPPHR
;
A
#
# COMPACT_ATOMS: atom_id res chain seq x y z
N MET A 1 -43.21 -64.52 -10.88
CA MET A 1 -42.58 -63.62 -9.84
C MET A 1 -41.54 -62.74 -10.53
N ARG A 2 -41.85 -61.46 -10.74
CA ARG A 2 -40.92 -60.49 -11.36
C ARG A 2 -40.46 -59.54 -10.25
N ALA A 3 -39.17 -59.60 -9.94
CA ALA A 3 -38.53 -58.68 -8.98
C ALA A 3 -38.17 -57.34 -9.69
N ILE A 4 -38.70 -56.27 -9.19
CA ILE A 4 -38.36 -54.88 -9.61
C ILE A 4 -37.24 -54.41 -8.73
N ILE A 5 -36.04 -54.19 -9.31
CA ILE A 5 -34.91 -53.56 -8.63
C ILE A 5 -35.04 -52.04 -8.84
N ALA A 6 -35.37 -51.31 -7.78
CA ALA A 6 -35.37 -49.84 -7.77
C ALA A 6 -33.93 -49.35 -7.53
N GLY A 7 -33.32 -48.77 -8.57
CA GLY A 7 -32.03 -48.09 -8.46
C GLY A 7 -32.21 -46.70 -7.85
N VAL A 8 -31.61 -46.49 -6.68
CA VAL A 8 -31.50 -45.13 -6.06
C VAL A 8 -30.35 -44.40 -6.71
N LEU A 9 -30.67 -43.40 -7.52
CA LEU A 9 -29.69 -42.47 -8.12
C LEU A 9 -29.34 -41.41 -7.10
N GLY A 10 -28.22 -41.57 -6.40
CA GLY A 10 -27.71 -40.59 -5.46
C GLY A 10 -27.14 -39.36 -6.20
N CYS A 11 -27.80 -38.22 -6.07
CA CYS A 11 -27.32 -36.95 -6.60
C CYS A 11 -26.22 -36.39 -5.66
N LEU A 12 -24.95 -36.54 -6.05
CA LEU A 12 -23.83 -35.90 -5.38
C LEU A 12 -23.85 -34.39 -5.73
N THR A 13 -24.39 -33.57 -4.82
CA THR A 13 -24.25 -32.10 -4.89
C THR A 13 -22.85 -31.73 -4.46
N VAL A 14 -21.97 -31.45 -5.43
CA VAL A 14 -20.68 -30.77 -5.17
C VAL A 14 -20.99 -29.33 -4.79
N ALA A 15 -20.97 -29.03 -3.50
CA ALA A 15 -21.01 -27.65 -3.01
C ALA A 15 -19.71 -26.96 -3.39
N CYS A 16 -19.71 -26.16 -4.47
CA CYS A 16 -18.66 -25.20 -4.76
C CYS A 16 -18.72 -24.07 -3.72
N GLY A 17 -18.16 -24.30 -2.54
CA GLY A 17 -17.89 -23.24 -1.58
C GLY A 17 -16.80 -22.35 -2.16
N SER A 18 -17.10 -21.06 -2.41
CA SER A 18 -16.05 -20.08 -2.69
C SER A 18 -15.06 -20.11 -1.53
N PRO A 19 -13.74 -20.17 -1.77
CA PRO A 19 -12.76 -20.11 -0.70
C PRO A 19 -13.00 -18.81 0.09
N GLY A 20 -13.16 -18.94 1.41
CA GLY A 20 -13.29 -17.77 2.30
C GLY A 20 -12.07 -16.84 2.17
N PRO A 21 -12.15 -15.60 2.64
CA PRO A 21 -11.04 -14.67 2.58
C PRO A 21 -9.80 -15.30 3.24
N GLN A 22 -8.68 -15.24 2.54
CA GLN A 22 -7.39 -15.77 3.03
C GLN A 22 -7.01 -15.08 4.34
N ALA A 23 -6.53 -15.82 5.35
CA ALA A 23 -6.10 -15.24 6.61
C ALA A 23 -4.93 -14.26 6.40
N PHE A 24 -4.87 -13.22 7.24
CA PHE A 24 -3.71 -12.34 7.33
C PHE A 24 -2.67 -12.97 8.29
N LEU A 25 -1.45 -13.22 7.80
CA LEU A 25 -0.42 -13.99 8.48
C LEU A 25 0.81 -13.13 8.83
N ASP A 26 1.69 -13.63 9.68
CA ASP A 26 2.97 -12.96 9.97
C ASP A 26 3.90 -12.90 8.75
N THR A 27 3.79 -13.84 7.82
CA THR A 27 4.47 -13.77 6.50
C THR A 27 4.02 -12.56 5.69
N ASP A 28 2.76 -12.13 5.80
CA ASP A 28 2.27 -10.92 5.15
C ASP A 28 2.90 -9.66 5.75
N LYS A 29 3.01 -9.60 7.08
CA LYS A 29 3.70 -8.50 7.76
C LYS A 29 5.17 -8.40 7.33
N THR A 30 5.85 -9.55 7.19
CA THR A 30 7.24 -9.60 6.71
C THR A 30 7.33 -9.09 5.27
N ALA A 31 6.44 -9.53 4.38
CA ALA A 31 6.39 -9.06 2.99
C ALA A 31 6.11 -7.55 2.89
N MET A 32 5.24 -7.02 3.75
CA MET A 32 4.94 -5.59 3.80
C MET A 32 6.13 -4.76 4.28
N ARG A 33 6.91 -5.24 5.27
CA ARG A 33 8.16 -4.57 5.70
C ARG A 33 9.16 -4.51 4.55
N ALA A 34 9.44 -5.66 3.90
CA ALA A 34 10.33 -5.72 2.75
C ALA A 34 9.87 -4.84 1.58
N SER A 35 8.55 -4.74 1.38
CA SER A 35 7.96 -3.84 0.40
C SER A 35 8.20 -2.37 0.77
N LEU A 36 8.07 -1.98 2.03
CA LEU A 36 8.35 -0.63 2.50
C LEU A 36 9.82 -0.25 2.27
N ASP A 37 10.77 -1.17 2.60
CA ASP A 37 12.19 -0.99 2.34
C ASP A 37 12.48 -0.82 0.84
N SER A 38 11.79 -1.60 0.00
CA SER A 38 11.91 -1.47 -1.47
C SER A 38 11.40 -0.13 -1.97
N PHE A 39 10.28 0.36 -1.42
CA PHE A 39 9.72 1.66 -1.77
C PHE A 39 10.71 2.79 -1.47
N THR A 40 11.29 2.82 -0.27
CA THR A 40 12.28 3.85 0.11
C THR A 40 13.49 3.82 -0.82
N ALA A 41 14.00 2.63 -1.16
CA ALA A 41 15.10 2.48 -2.10
C ALA A 41 14.74 3.00 -3.51
N TYR A 42 13.54 2.69 -4.01
CA TYR A 42 13.11 3.16 -5.34
C TYR A 42 12.98 4.67 -5.40
N VAL A 43 12.48 5.29 -4.33
CA VAL A 43 12.35 6.76 -4.28
C VAL A 43 13.73 7.43 -4.29
N VAL A 44 14.67 6.98 -3.46
CA VAL A 44 16.05 7.52 -3.42
C VAL A 44 16.78 7.31 -4.75
N MET A 45 16.57 6.17 -5.41
CA MET A 45 17.19 5.85 -6.71
C MET A 45 16.47 6.50 -7.91
N HIS A 46 15.47 7.36 -7.69
CA HIS A 46 14.62 7.95 -8.74
C HIS A 46 13.97 6.93 -9.68
N ARG A 47 13.60 5.77 -9.13
CA ARG A 47 12.87 4.70 -9.83
C ARG A 47 11.36 4.93 -9.75
N ASP A 48 10.89 6.10 -10.22
CA ASP A 48 9.49 6.54 -10.10
C ASP A 48 8.48 5.51 -10.62
N SER A 49 8.82 4.79 -11.70
CA SER A 49 7.96 3.72 -12.23
C SER A 49 7.83 2.55 -11.27
N MET A 50 8.92 2.17 -10.59
CA MET A 50 8.93 1.04 -9.65
C MET A 50 8.24 1.41 -8.34
N ALA A 51 8.48 2.62 -7.82
CA ALA A 51 7.77 3.13 -6.65
C ALA A 51 6.25 3.21 -6.92
N ALA A 52 5.84 3.78 -8.06
CA ALA A 52 4.43 3.86 -8.44
C ALA A 52 3.78 2.50 -8.68
N ALA A 53 4.53 1.48 -9.14
CA ALA A 53 4.00 0.13 -9.34
C ALA A 53 3.58 -0.57 -8.02
N MET A 54 3.98 -0.02 -6.87
CA MET A 54 3.55 -0.51 -5.56
C MET A 54 2.16 -0.01 -5.16
N TYR A 55 1.59 0.94 -5.90
CA TYR A 55 0.23 1.42 -5.73
C TYR A 55 -0.73 0.66 -6.67
N ALA A 56 -1.96 0.45 -6.22
CA ALA A 56 -3.04 -0.05 -7.07
C ALA A 56 -3.37 0.97 -8.17
N ASP A 57 -3.98 0.52 -9.28
CA ASP A 57 -4.29 1.40 -10.42
C ASP A 57 -5.21 2.58 -10.03
N ASN A 58 -6.10 2.36 -9.06
CA ASN A 58 -7.04 3.34 -8.55
C ASN A 58 -6.71 3.87 -7.14
N ALA A 59 -5.45 3.78 -6.72
CA ALA A 59 -5.02 4.20 -5.39
C ALA A 59 -5.27 5.69 -5.15
N ALA A 60 -5.55 6.05 -3.89
CA ALA A 60 -5.63 7.41 -3.40
C ALA A 60 -4.33 7.77 -2.67
N PHE A 61 -3.70 8.88 -3.03
CA PHE A 61 -2.52 9.41 -2.36
C PHE A 61 -2.80 10.83 -1.85
N MET A 62 -2.53 11.06 -0.58
CA MET A 62 -2.89 12.28 0.13
C MET A 62 -1.62 12.96 0.70
N PRO A 63 -0.85 13.65 -0.14
CA PRO A 63 0.33 14.39 0.32
C PRO A 63 -0.08 15.62 1.14
N PRO A 64 0.79 16.11 2.04
CA PRO A 64 0.49 17.28 2.87
C PRO A 64 0.31 18.54 2.00
N ASN A 65 -0.62 19.41 2.41
CA ASN A 65 -0.88 20.72 1.79
C ASN A 65 -1.23 20.67 0.30
N GLN A 66 -1.71 19.55 -0.21
CA GLN A 66 -2.10 19.35 -1.60
C GLN A 66 -3.44 18.61 -1.68
N MET A 67 -4.08 18.72 -2.84
CA MET A 67 -5.27 17.91 -3.13
C MET A 67 -4.88 16.43 -3.23
N MET A 68 -5.82 15.55 -2.87
CA MET A 68 -5.66 14.11 -3.06
C MET A 68 -5.41 13.79 -4.54
N LEU A 69 -4.44 12.95 -4.79
CA LEU A 69 -4.15 12.40 -6.11
C LEU A 69 -4.83 11.05 -6.26
N GLN A 70 -5.43 10.83 -7.42
CA GLN A 70 -6.16 9.59 -7.72
C GLN A 70 -5.49 8.85 -8.85
N GLY A 71 -5.14 7.59 -8.59
CA GLY A 71 -4.60 6.63 -9.55
C GLY A 71 -3.08 6.67 -9.69
N ARG A 72 -2.53 5.51 -10.05
CA ARG A 72 -1.08 5.25 -10.18
C ARG A 72 -0.36 6.25 -11.09
N THR A 73 -0.98 6.66 -12.19
CA THR A 73 -0.36 7.60 -13.12
C THR A 73 -0.13 8.97 -12.50
N ALA A 74 -1.11 9.51 -11.76
CA ALA A 74 -0.97 10.78 -11.05
C ALA A 74 0.06 10.68 -9.92
N ILE A 75 0.05 9.57 -9.17
CA ILE A 75 1.02 9.28 -8.11
C ILE A 75 2.44 9.21 -8.69
N ARG A 76 2.63 8.52 -9.81
CA ARG A 76 3.94 8.47 -10.49
C ARG A 76 4.44 9.86 -10.88
N ALA A 77 3.56 10.68 -11.45
CA ALA A 77 3.91 12.04 -11.84
C ALA A 77 4.36 12.87 -10.62
N TRP A 78 3.69 12.71 -9.49
CA TRP A 78 4.05 13.37 -8.23
C TRP A 78 5.42 12.89 -7.70
N ILE A 79 5.66 11.57 -7.63
CA ILE A 79 6.94 11.00 -7.21
C ILE A 79 8.09 11.53 -8.09
N LYS A 80 7.88 11.58 -9.42
CA LYS A 80 8.87 12.08 -10.37
C LYS A 80 9.20 13.57 -10.16
N GLN A 81 8.27 14.38 -9.66
CA GLN A 81 8.44 15.81 -9.41
C GLN A 81 9.00 16.10 -8.03
N THR A 82 9.02 15.11 -7.13
CA THR A 82 9.61 15.26 -5.80
C THR A 82 11.11 15.60 -5.94
N PRO A 83 11.60 16.62 -5.24
CA PRO A 83 13.02 16.94 -5.26
C PRO A 83 13.89 15.73 -4.91
N PRO A 84 15.10 15.63 -5.47
CA PRO A 84 15.98 14.49 -5.20
C PRO A 84 16.24 14.31 -3.70
N LEU A 85 16.08 13.06 -3.23
CA LEU A 85 16.39 12.66 -1.87
C LEU A 85 17.79 12.01 -1.83
N SER A 86 18.64 12.49 -0.92
CA SER A 86 19.92 11.83 -0.61
C SER A 86 19.72 10.65 0.33
N HIS A 87 18.70 10.75 1.21
CA HIS A 87 18.34 9.69 2.14
C HIS A 87 16.82 9.68 2.39
N PHE A 88 16.26 8.49 2.49
CA PHE A 88 14.85 8.30 2.85
C PHE A 88 14.66 6.99 3.59
N THR A 89 14.05 7.04 4.75
CA THR A 89 13.66 5.86 5.53
C THR A 89 12.19 5.93 5.90
N ALA A 90 11.54 4.78 5.93
CA ALA A 90 10.20 4.61 6.46
C ALA A 90 10.18 3.41 7.40
N ALA A 91 9.76 3.62 8.64
CA ALA A 91 9.73 2.60 9.68
C ALA A 91 8.29 2.27 10.07
N ALA A 92 7.89 1.01 9.87
CA ALA A 92 6.59 0.53 10.30
C ALA A 92 6.56 0.36 11.82
N ILE A 93 5.73 1.13 12.51
CA ILE A 93 5.43 0.98 13.95
C ILE A 93 4.43 -0.15 14.14
N GLU A 94 3.45 -0.24 13.26
CA GLU A 94 2.39 -1.24 13.33
C GLU A 94 2.00 -1.71 11.93
N ILE A 95 1.85 -3.02 11.79
CA ILE A 95 1.26 -3.67 10.61
C ILE A 95 0.19 -4.60 11.11
N ASN A 96 -1.06 -4.38 10.69
CA ASN A 96 -2.18 -5.22 11.06
C ASN A 96 -3.16 -5.36 9.88
N GLY A 97 -3.96 -6.43 9.90
CA GLY A 97 -4.88 -6.68 8.78
C GLY A 97 -5.84 -7.84 9.04
N ARG A 98 -6.77 -8.00 8.11
CA ARG A 98 -7.73 -9.10 8.11
C ARG A 98 -8.09 -9.46 6.67
N GLY A 99 -7.96 -10.73 6.31
CA GLY A 99 -8.24 -11.20 4.96
C GLY A 99 -7.28 -10.60 3.95
N ASP A 100 -7.80 -9.88 3.00
CA ASP A 100 -7.08 -9.21 1.92
C ASP A 100 -6.88 -7.69 2.13
N LEU A 101 -7.20 -7.18 3.32
CA LEU A 101 -7.01 -5.78 3.68
C LEU A 101 -6.10 -5.64 4.89
N ALA A 102 -5.12 -4.74 4.79
CA ALA A 102 -4.17 -4.45 5.87
C ALA A 102 -3.80 -2.97 5.88
N TYR A 103 -3.18 -2.53 6.99
CA TYR A 103 -2.60 -1.20 7.09
C TYR A 103 -1.19 -1.25 7.66
N ILE A 104 -0.42 -0.22 7.30
CA ILE A 104 0.88 0.10 7.91
C ILE A 104 0.76 1.50 8.49
N ARG A 105 1.04 1.64 9.77
CA ARG A 105 1.24 2.92 10.44
C ARG A 105 2.70 3.06 10.82
N GLY A 106 3.31 4.19 10.49
CA GLY A 106 4.73 4.36 10.69
C GLY A 106 5.19 5.80 10.69
N THR A 107 6.52 5.96 10.73
CA THR A 107 7.23 7.24 10.64
C THR A 107 8.17 7.22 9.46
N PHE A 108 8.52 8.40 8.96
CA PHE A 108 9.51 8.57 7.92
C PHE A 108 10.53 9.64 8.31
N GLN A 109 11.71 9.55 7.68
CA GLN A 109 12.74 10.58 7.68
C GLN A 109 13.23 10.76 6.24
N ALA A 110 13.34 11.97 5.79
CA ALA A 110 13.78 12.35 4.47
C ALA A 110 14.90 13.39 4.56
N GLU A 111 15.94 13.22 3.74
CA GLU A 111 16.97 14.19 3.52
C GLU A 111 17.06 14.48 2.03
N PHE A 112 16.89 15.72 1.65
CA PHE A 112 16.94 16.18 0.27
C PHE A 112 18.37 16.46 -0.15
N ALA A 113 18.68 16.35 -1.44
CA ALA A 113 20.02 16.62 -1.96
C ALA A 113 20.51 18.06 -1.73
N ASN A 114 19.60 18.99 -1.43
CA ASN A 114 19.92 20.37 -1.06
C ASN A 114 20.20 20.55 0.45
N GLY A 115 20.22 19.47 1.24
CA GLY A 115 20.45 19.47 2.69
C GLY A 115 19.21 19.76 3.54
N GLN A 116 18.04 20.04 2.95
CA GLN A 116 16.79 20.13 3.70
C GLN A 116 16.38 18.75 4.24
N THR A 117 15.77 18.73 5.41
CA THR A 117 15.26 17.51 6.04
C THR A 117 13.77 17.61 6.30
N ASP A 118 13.09 16.48 6.28
CA ASP A 118 11.71 16.35 6.74
C ASP A 118 11.55 15.03 7.51
N HIS A 119 10.63 15.02 8.45
CA HIS A 119 10.25 13.81 9.18
C HIS A 119 8.77 13.88 9.55
N GLY A 120 8.18 12.73 9.75
CA GLY A 120 6.77 12.69 10.08
C GLY A 120 6.24 11.28 10.20
N LYS A 121 4.96 11.16 9.96
CA LYS A 121 4.19 9.92 10.10
C LYS A 121 3.37 9.65 8.86
N PHE A 122 3.06 8.37 8.66
CA PHE A 122 2.24 7.92 7.54
C PHE A 122 1.27 6.81 7.96
N LEU A 123 0.23 6.65 7.17
CA LEU A 123 -0.70 5.54 7.21
C LEU A 123 -0.98 5.07 5.78
N GLU A 124 -0.61 3.84 5.49
CA GLU A 124 -0.95 3.16 4.24
C GLU A 124 -2.03 2.10 4.50
N VAL A 125 -3.01 2.04 3.62
CA VAL A 125 -3.93 0.90 3.51
C VAL A 125 -3.52 0.08 2.30
N ARG A 126 -3.37 -1.21 2.49
CA ARG A 126 -2.95 -2.15 1.45
C ARG A 126 -4.00 -3.22 1.21
N ARG A 127 -4.14 -3.63 -0.04
CA ARG A 127 -5.00 -4.72 -0.45
C ARG A 127 -4.18 -5.82 -1.11
N ARG A 128 -4.48 -7.06 -0.75
CA ARG A 128 -3.92 -8.24 -1.42
C ARG A 128 -4.60 -8.44 -2.77
N GLU A 129 -3.81 -8.46 -3.82
CA GLU A 129 -4.28 -8.75 -5.17
C GLU A 129 -4.39 -10.27 -5.39
N LYS A 130 -5.02 -10.67 -6.49
CA LYS A 130 -5.24 -12.09 -6.82
C LYS A 130 -3.93 -12.88 -7.01
N ASP A 131 -2.85 -12.19 -7.37
CA ASP A 131 -1.50 -12.75 -7.51
C ASP A 131 -0.72 -12.81 -6.18
N GLY A 132 -1.35 -12.46 -5.06
CA GLY A 132 -0.78 -12.47 -3.71
C GLY A 132 0.00 -11.21 -3.33
N ARG A 133 0.24 -10.28 -4.25
CA ARG A 133 0.93 -9.02 -3.94
C ARG A 133 0.05 -8.09 -3.12
N TRP A 134 0.67 -7.38 -2.19
CA TRP A 134 0.03 -6.32 -1.42
C TRP A 134 0.29 -4.97 -2.07
N LEU A 135 -0.74 -4.35 -2.65
CA LEU A 135 -0.65 -3.02 -3.25
C LEU A 135 -1.26 -1.96 -2.33
N ILE A 136 -0.67 -0.77 -2.34
CA ILE A 136 -1.17 0.40 -1.62
C ILE A 136 -2.44 0.88 -2.34
N VAL A 137 -3.56 0.97 -1.61
CA VAL A 137 -4.85 1.48 -2.11
C VAL A 137 -5.17 2.87 -1.57
N ALA A 138 -4.63 3.21 -0.40
CA ALA A 138 -4.69 4.56 0.14
C ALA A 138 -3.41 4.84 0.93
N ASP A 139 -2.89 6.06 0.82
CA ASP A 139 -1.68 6.50 1.47
C ASP A 139 -1.82 7.96 1.88
N ILE A 140 -1.51 8.26 3.13
CA ILE A 140 -1.49 9.61 3.67
C ILE A 140 -0.25 9.79 4.52
N PHE A 141 0.42 10.92 4.39
CA PHE A 141 1.52 11.29 5.28
C PHE A 141 1.45 12.75 5.68
N ASN A 142 2.10 13.07 6.79
CA ASN A 142 2.20 14.42 7.33
C ASN A 142 3.63 14.68 7.80
N SER A 143 4.14 15.86 7.50
CA SER A 143 5.33 16.39 8.14
C SER A 143 5.04 16.76 9.60
N ASP A 144 6.01 16.57 10.47
CA ASP A 144 6.01 17.06 11.85
C ASP A 144 6.75 18.41 11.99
N LEU A 145 7.25 18.96 10.86
CA LEU A 145 7.81 20.29 10.81
C LEU A 145 6.70 21.35 10.91
N PRO A 146 6.99 22.54 11.47
CA PRO A 146 6.05 23.65 11.44
C PRO A 146 5.63 23.98 9.99
N PRO A 147 4.38 24.38 9.76
CA PRO A 147 3.96 24.82 8.43
C PRO A 147 4.83 26.01 7.97
N PRO A 148 5.09 26.14 6.66
CA PRO A 148 5.82 27.29 6.12
C PRO A 148 5.18 28.58 6.61
N THR A 149 5.99 29.48 7.17
CA THR A 149 5.51 30.82 7.55
C THR A 149 5.14 31.57 6.26
N THR A 150 3.85 31.78 6.03
CA THR A 150 3.41 32.69 4.95
C THR A 150 3.87 34.07 5.30
N PRO A 151 4.64 34.81 4.43
CA PRO A 151 4.95 36.21 4.70
C PRO A 151 3.65 36.98 4.89
N PRO A 152 3.57 37.91 5.84
CA PRO A 152 2.37 38.73 5.99
C PRO A 152 2.10 39.46 4.67
N HIS A 153 0.88 39.31 4.18
CA HIS A 153 0.41 40.08 3.02
C HIS A 153 0.56 41.58 3.35
N ARG A 154 1.45 42.28 2.60
CA ARG A 154 1.55 43.74 2.63
C ARG A 154 0.43 44.36 1.82
#